data_2ef3a62d7e7bfd0a2f8a7d452de2b7ad
#
_entry.id   2ef3a62d7e7bfd0a2f8a7d452de2b7ad
#
_cell.length_a   1.000
_cell.length_b   1.000
_cell.length_c   1.000
_cell.angle_alpha   90.00
_cell.angle_beta   90.00
_cell.angle_gamma   90.00
#
_symmetry.space_group_name_H-M   'P 1'
#
loop_
_entity.id
_entity.type
_entity.pdbx_description
1 polymer ?
#
loop_
_entity_poly.entity_id
_entity_poly.type
_entity_poly.pdbx_seq_one_letter_code
_entity_poly.pdbx_strand_id
1 'polypeptide(L)'
;MKERLLATFMLLLGMVSCAETDSLYCRIPARLLVDNVYQAPALYTACNSLGEFCSVTMDGQKIYFKGSKETSPINLVALNNYNTILLGLGGLIIGKPSLPEIGKTEPQVVCFDLNCPNCYEQYGGITKRMDLQGTTARCRGCNRTYDLDGMGIVSKGESGRPLFRYRVSYVGSALVVANR
;
A
#
# COMPACT_ATOMS: atom_id res chain seq x y z
N MET A 1 -18.21 -46.72 -28.19
CA MET A 1 -17.39 -46.53 -26.97
C MET A 1 -16.37 -45.40 -27.10
N LYS A 2 -15.67 -45.27 -28.22
CA LYS A 2 -14.64 -44.18 -28.45
C LYS A 2 -15.22 -42.76 -28.39
N GLU A 3 -16.38 -42.51 -28.94
CA GLU A 3 -16.99 -41.16 -28.93
C GLU A 3 -17.45 -40.69 -27.53
N ARG A 4 -17.91 -41.60 -26.69
CA ARG A 4 -18.28 -41.27 -25.29
C ARG A 4 -17.06 -40.96 -24.43
N LEU A 5 -15.91 -41.62 -24.69
CA LEU A 5 -14.66 -41.34 -23.98
C LEU A 5 -14.11 -39.96 -24.34
N LEU A 6 -14.21 -39.55 -25.62
CA LEU A 6 -13.76 -38.23 -26.09
C LEU A 6 -14.58 -37.09 -25.48
N ALA A 7 -15.91 -37.27 -25.39
CA ALA A 7 -16.80 -36.29 -24.79
C ALA A 7 -16.53 -36.10 -23.28
N THR A 8 -16.25 -37.21 -22.56
CA THR A 8 -15.90 -37.17 -21.13
C THR A 8 -14.54 -36.49 -20.89
N PHE A 9 -13.57 -36.69 -21.80
CA PHE A 9 -12.25 -36.07 -21.70
C PHE A 9 -12.30 -34.57 -21.98
N MET A 10 -13.14 -34.12 -22.92
CA MET A 10 -13.37 -32.68 -23.18
C MET A 10 -14.09 -31.99 -22.01
N LEU A 11 -14.99 -32.67 -21.32
CA LEU A 11 -15.70 -32.11 -20.16
C LEU A 11 -14.76 -31.92 -18.94
N LEU A 12 -13.75 -32.77 -18.79
CA LEU A 12 -12.73 -32.68 -17.72
C LEU A 12 -11.70 -31.58 -17.95
N LEU A 13 -11.43 -31.17 -19.18
CA LEU A 13 -10.52 -30.06 -19.49
C LEU A 13 -11.13 -28.67 -19.22
N GLY A 14 -12.43 -28.57 -19.08
CA GLY A 14 -13.12 -27.30 -18.82
C GLY A 14 -13.10 -26.83 -17.35
N MET A 15 -12.58 -27.64 -16.42
CA MET A 15 -12.61 -27.32 -14.97
C MET A 15 -11.29 -26.81 -14.39
N VAL A 16 -10.31 -26.54 -15.19
CA VAL A 16 -9.01 -26.01 -14.73
C VAL A 16 -8.84 -24.59 -15.24
N SER A 17 -9.63 -23.66 -14.76
CA SER A 17 -9.32 -22.23 -14.90
C SER A 17 -10.13 -21.39 -13.91
N CYS A 18 -9.88 -21.58 -12.64
CA CYS A 18 -9.94 -20.49 -11.67
C CYS A 18 -8.55 -20.42 -11.04
N ALA A 19 -7.57 -19.89 -11.78
CA ALA A 19 -6.44 -19.26 -11.12
C ALA A 19 -7.04 -18.11 -10.32
N GLU A 20 -7.01 -18.19 -8.99
CA GLU A 20 -7.18 -17.02 -8.15
C GLU A 20 -6.13 -16.02 -8.65
N THR A 21 -6.59 -15.01 -9.36
CA THR A 21 -5.77 -13.86 -9.67
C THR A 21 -5.47 -13.25 -8.31
N ASP A 22 -4.28 -13.47 -7.77
CA ASP A 22 -3.83 -12.86 -6.53
C ASP A 22 -4.11 -11.36 -6.67
N SER A 23 -5.06 -10.86 -5.88
CA SER A 23 -5.44 -9.47 -5.96
C SER A 23 -4.22 -8.63 -5.64
N LEU A 24 -3.83 -7.72 -6.52
CA LEU A 24 -2.76 -6.76 -6.31
C LEU A 24 -2.92 -6.00 -4.98
N TYR A 25 -4.15 -5.92 -4.49
CA TYR A 25 -4.51 -5.23 -3.26
C TYR A 25 -4.82 -6.22 -2.14
N CYS A 26 -4.28 -5.93 -0.95
CA CYS A 26 -4.56 -6.75 0.24
C CYS A 26 -6.02 -6.57 0.71
N ARG A 27 -6.47 -7.48 1.58
CA ARG A 27 -7.82 -7.43 2.18
C ARG A 27 -7.85 -6.73 3.56
N ILE A 28 -6.73 -6.22 4.02
CA ILE A 28 -6.63 -5.51 5.30
C ILE A 28 -7.40 -4.19 5.20
N PRO A 29 -8.27 -3.86 6.15
CA PRO A 29 -9.04 -2.62 6.08
C PRO A 29 -8.14 -1.39 6.19
N ALA A 30 -8.29 -0.47 5.24
CA ALA A 30 -7.70 0.87 5.30
C ALA A 30 -8.71 1.88 4.77
N ARG A 31 -8.84 3.00 5.45
CA ARG A 31 -9.71 4.11 5.07
C ARG A 31 -9.14 5.42 5.57
N LEU A 32 -8.79 6.28 4.63
CA LEU A 32 -8.33 7.63 4.90
C LEU A 32 -8.92 8.55 3.82
N LEU A 33 -9.57 9.62 4.25
CA LEU A 33 -10.02 10.69 3.38
C LEU A 33 -9.36 11.99 3.83
N VAL A 34 -8.64 12.63 2.94
CA VAL A 34 -8.08 13.97 3.10
C VAL A 34 -8.63 14.83 1.97
N ASP A 35 -9.61 15.67 2.26
CA ASP A 35 -10.30 16.50 1.25
C ASP A 35 -9.37 17.54 0.62
N ASN A 36 -8.37 17.99 1.39
CA ASN A 36 -7.41 18.98 0.95
C ASN A 36 -6.00 18.66 1.45
N VAL A 37 -5.16 18.10 0.57
CA VAL A 37 -3.76 17.74 0.90
C VAL A 37 -2.87 18.95 1.18
N TYR A 38 -3.27 20.18 0.82
CA TYR A 38 -2.50 21.39 1.11
C TYR A 38 -2.37 21.67 2.60
N GLN A 39 -3.29 21.17 3.44
CA GLN A 39 -3.17 21.27 4.90
C GLN A 39 -2.10 20.34 5.49
N ALA A 40 -1.53 19.42 4.70
CA ALA A 40 -0.44 18.52 5.07
C ALA A 40 0.69 18.60 4.04
N PRO A 41 1.62 19.57 4.13
CA PRO A 41 2.69 19.75 3.14
C PRO A 41 3.48 18.48 2.83
N ALA A 42 3.77 17.64 3.84
CA ALA A 42 4.42 16.34 3.62
C ALA A 42 3.62 15.42 2.70
N LEU A 43 2.28 15.37 2.87
CA LEU A 43 1.40 14.58 2.00
C LEU A 43 1.29 15.21 0.60
N TYR A 44 1.17 16.54 0.54
CA TYR A 44 1.15 17.26 -0.73
C TYR A 44 2.40 16.95 -1.57
N THR A 45 3.59 17.04 -0.97
CA THR A 45 4.86 16.71 -1.61
C THR A 45 4.87 15.26 -2.10
N ALA A 46 4.45 14.32 -1.26
CA ALA A 46 4.40 12.90 -1.61
C ALA A 46 3.44 12.58 -2.76
N CYS A 47 2.34 13.33 -2.90
CA CYS A 47 1.37 13.13 -3.98
C CYS A 47 1.79 13.78 -5.31
N ASN A 48 2.60 14.84 -5.28
CA ASN A 48 2.88 15.67 -6.45
C ASN A 48 4.32 15.58 -6.98
N SER A 49 5.26 15.10 -6.15
CA SER A 49 6.68 14.98 -6.53
C SER A 49 7.05 13.52 -6.77
N LEU A 50 7.76 13.26 -7.87
CA LEU A 50 8.25 11.92 -8.22
C LEU A 50 9.29 11.45 -7.19
N GLY A 51 9.21 10.18 -6.80
CA GLY A 51 10.12 9.56 -5.83
C GLY A 51 9.94 10.05 -4.39
N GLU A 52 8.91 10.83 -4.10
CA GLU A 52 8.64 11.30 -2.75
C GLU A 52 7.51 10.48 -2.10
N PHE A 53 7.78 10.09 -0.86
CA PHE A 53 6.85 9.29 -0.06
C PHE A 53 6.72 9.87 1.35
N CYS A 54 5.55 9.70 1.94
CA CYS A 54 5.31 10.01 3.34
C CYS A 54 4.71 8.83 4.09
N SER A 55 5.10 8.65 5.33
CA SER A 55 4.42 7.72 6.24
C SER A 55 3.26 8.44 6.93
N VAL A 56 2.15 7.71 7.12
CA VAL A 56 0.95 8.20 7.78
C VAL A 56 0.71 7.34 9.01
N THR A 57 0.73 7.99 10.17
CA THR A 57 0.50 7.33 11.45
C THR A 57 -0.45 8.14 12.32
N MET A 58 -1.02 7.50 13.32
CA MET A 58 -1.93 8.14 14.27
C MET A 58 -1.38 8.00 15.67
N ASP A 59 -1.43 9.08 16.45
CA ASP A 59 -1.11 9.09 17.87
C ASP A 59 -2.05 10.04 18.60
N GLY A 60 -2.79 9.49 19.54
CA GLY A 60 -3.84 10.21 20.27
C GLY A 60 -4.88 10.81 19.30
N GLN A 61 -5.05 12.12 19.36
CA GLN A 61 -6.02 12.86 18.54
C GLN A 61 -5.39 13.50 17.29
N LYS A 62 -4.19 13.06 16.91
CA LYS A 62 -3.48 13.60 15.75
C LYS A 62 -3.12 12.51 14.74
N ILE A 63 -3.21 12.86 13.49
CA ILE A 63 -2.62 12.13 12.38
C ILE A 63 -1.35 12.85 11.93
N TYR A 64 -0.30 12.09 11.69
CA TYR A 64 1.01 12.60 11.31
C TYR A 64 1.35 12.13 9.90
N PHE A 65 1.62 13.07 9.03
CA PHE A 65 2.18 12.82 7.69
C PHE A 65 3.66 13.17 7.75
N LYS A 66 4.53 12.16 7.75
CA LYS A 66 5.98 12.35 7.84
C LYS A 66 6.62 12.03 6.50
N GLY A 67 7.08 13.05 5.82
CA GLY A 67 7.87 12.99 4.58
C GLY A 67 9.38 12.96 4.85
N SER A 68 10.16 13.13 3.78
CA SER A 68 11.63 13.16 3.82
C SER A 68 12.19 14.36 4.56
N LYS A 69 11.54 15.52 4.45
CA LYS A 69 12.03 16.81 4.96
C LYS A 69 11.21 17.38 6.10
N GLU A 70 9.95 16.98 6.21
CA GLU A 70 9.00 17.60 7.14
C GLU A 70 7.99 16.61 7.71
N THR A 71 7.37 17.01 8.82
CA THR A 71 6.26 16.28 9.43
C THR A 71 5.08 17.24 9.59
N SER A 72 3.93 16.84 9.07
CA SER A 72 2.69 17.63 9.12
C SER A 72 1.68 16.96 10.06
N PRO A 73 1.55 17.43 11.32
CA PRO A 73 0.52 16.96 12.22
C PRO A 73 -0.82 17.65 11.92
N ILE A 74 -1.91 16.88 11.86
CA ILE A 74 -3.27 17.39 11.74
C ILE A 74 -4.09 16.82 12.89
N ASN A 75 -4.92 17.67 13.52
CA ASN A 75 -5.91 17.18 14.48
C ASN A 75 -6.97 16.35 13.76
N LEU A 76 -7.31 15.19 14.29
CA LEU A 76 -8.27 14.27 13.67
C LEU A 76 -9.63 14.92 13.42
N VAL A 77 -10.10 15.78 14.31
CA VAL A 77 -11.36 16.52 14.18
C VAL A 77 -11.39 17.47 12.99
N ALA A 78 -10.21 17.85 12.45
CA ALA A 78 -10.13 18.66 11.24
C ALA A 78 -10.32 17.85 9.95
N LEU A 79 -10.37 16.52 10.04
CA LEU A 79 -10.69 15.64 8.93
C LEU A 79 -12.16 15.26 8.98
N ASN A 80 -12.88 15.44 7.90
CA ASN A 80 -14.34 15.31 7.84
C ASN A 80 -14.88 13.92 8.23
N ASN A 81 -14.06 12.89 8.26
CA ASN A 81 -14.46 11.52 8.58
C ASN A 81 -13.55 10.87 9.61
N TYR A 82 -13.08 11.63 10.61
CA TYR A 82 -12.10 11.15 11.58
C TYR A 82 -12.51 9.88 12.33
N ASN A 83 -13.81 9.68 12.62
CA ASN A 83 -14.31 8.48 13.31
C ASN A 83 -14.20 7.19 12.50
N THR A 84 -13.89 7.27 11.22
CA THR A 84 -13.82 6.12 10.31
C THR A 84 -12.43 5.90 9.73
N ILE A 85 -11.42 6.60 10.25
CA ILE A 85 -10.03 6.44 9.79
C ILE A 85 -9.50 5.09 10.23
N LEU A 86 -9.01 4.33 9.25
CA LEU A 86 -8.32 3.04 9.43
C LEU A 86 -7.01 3.10 8.64
N LEU A 87 -5.89 2.92 9.33
CA LEU A 87 -4.56 3.02 8.72
C LEU A 87 -3.89 1.64 8.54
N GLY A 88 -4.66 0.61 8.21
CA GLY A 88 -4.13 -0.72 8.03
C GLY A 88 -3.57 -1.32 9.33
N LEU A 89 -2.44 -2.04 9.23
CA LEU A 89 -1.78 -2.71 10.37
C LEU A 89 -0.82 -1.80 11.12
N GLY A 90 0.01 -1.04 10.39
CA GLY A 90 1.10 -0.27 10.99
C GLY A 90 1.03 1.24 10.71
N GLY A 91 0.11 1.69 9.91
CA GLY A 91 0.07 2.99 9.28
C GLY A 91 0.15 2.84 7.76
N LEU A 92 0.21 3.94 7.03
CA LEU A 92 0.30 3.93 5.58
C LEU A 92 1.62 4.53 5.10
N ILE A 93 2.06 4.12 3.91
CA ILE A 93 3.07 4.79 3.11
C ILE A 93 2.35 5.27 1.86
N ILE A 94 2.34 6.58 1.61
CA ILE A 94 1.70 7.18 0.45
C ILE A 94 2.75 7.96 -0.31
N GLY A 95 2.77 7.82 -1.63
CA GLY A 95 3.69 8.59 -2.46
C GLY A 95 3.52 8.34 -3.94
N LYS A 96 4.29 9.08 -4.73
CA LYS A 96 4.30 9.00 -6.18
C LYS A 96 5.64 8.42 -6.64
N PRO A 97 5.68 7.18 -7.17
CA PRO A 97 6.89 6.56 -7.67
C PRO A 97 7.56 7.41 -8.76
N SER A 98 8.87 7.26 -8.94
CA SER A 98 9.63 7.92 -10.01
C SER A 98 9.29 7.35 -11.39
N LEU A 99 8.87 6.08 -11.43
CA LEU A 99 8.56 5.36 -12.66
C LEU A 99 7.09 4.93 -12.69
N PRO A 100 6.46 4.89 -13.87
CA PRO A 100 5.11 4.39 -14.00
C PRO A 100 5.07 2.87 -13.77
N GLU A 101 3.96 2.39 -13.23
CA GLU A 101 3.66 0.95 -13.15
C GLU A 101 3.52 0.36 -14.56
N ILE A 102 3.88 -0.91 -14.72
CA ILE A 102 3.76 -1.62 -16.00
C ILE A 102 2.34 -1.47 -16.55
N GLY A 103 2.23 -1.00 -17.80
CA GLY A 103 0.95 -0.73 -18.46
C GLY A 103 0.34 0.64 -18.16
N LYS A 104 1.01 1.50 -17.39
CA LYS A 104 0.63 2.90 -17.20
C LYS A 104 1.58 3.82 -17.94
N THR A 105 1.06 4.94 -18.43
CA THR A 105 1.84 5.96 -19.14
C THR A 105 2.53 6.93 -18.19
N GLU A 106 1.95 7.13 -16.99
CA GLU A 106 2.44 8.07 -15.99
C GLU A 106 2.44 7.45 -14.60
N PRO A 107 3.39 7.88 -13.72
CA PRO A 107 3.39 7.49 -12.33
C PRO A 107 2.11 7.95 -11.62
N GLN A 108 1.45 7.03 -10.94
CA GLN A 108 0.27 7.29 -10.13
C GLN A 108 0.62 7.24 -8.64
N VAL A 109 -0.12 7.96 -7.82
CA VAL A 109 0.00 7.84 -6.36
C VAL A 109 -0.30 6.41 -5.95
N VAL A 110 0.55 5.85 -5.10
CA VAL A 110 0.42 4.50 -4.54
C VAL A 110 0.30 4.56 -3.02
N CYS A 111 -0.28 3.52 -2.45
CA CYS A 111 -0.44 3.40 -1.00
C CYS A 111 -0.08 1.98 -0.55
N PHE A 112 0.83 1.88 0.42
CA PHE A 112 1.23 0.63 1.05
C PHE A 112 1.00 0.68 2.55
N ASP A 113 0.95 -0.50 3.19
CA ASP A 113 1.00 -0.59 4.65
C ASP A 113 2.42 -0.28 5.16
N LEU A 114 2.51 0.46 6.25
CA LEU A 114 3.79 0.74 6.92
C LEU A 114 4.31 -0.46 7.71
N ASN A 115 3.53 -1.54 7.83
CA ASN A 115 3.93 -2.76 8.50
C ASN A 115 4.67 -3.71 7.55
N CYS A 116 5.67 -4.40 8.07
CA CYS A 116 6.40 -5.43 7.33
C CYS A 116 5.52 -6.68 7.13
N PRO A 117 5.15 -7.05 5.88
CA PRO A 117 4.29 -8.21 5.62
C PRO A 117 4.95 -9.53 6.02
N ASN A 118 6.25 -9.67 5.79
CA ASN A 118 6.98 -10.90 6.10
C ASN A 118 7.10 -11.13 7.62
N CYS A 119 7.31 -10.08 8.43
CA CYS A 119 7.26 -10.21 9.88
C CYS A 119 5.85 -10.49 10.39
N TYR A 120 4.84 -9.87 9.79
CA TYR A 120 3.44 -10.08 10.15
C TYR A 120 3.01 -11.53 9.98
N GLU A 121 3.38 -12.15 8.86
CA GLU A 121 3.08 -13.55 8.58
C GLU A 121 3.92 -14.50 9.44
N GLN A 122 5.22 -14.23 9.60
CA GLN A 122 6.14 -15.07 10.36
C GLN A 122 5.82 -15.10 11.85
N TYR A 123 5.38 -13.99 12.43
CA TYR A 123 5.16 -13.85 13.88
C TYR A 123 3.67 -13.80 14.26
N GLY A 124 2.80 -14.42 13.47
CA GLY A 124 1.39 -14.61 13.82
C GLY A 124 0.61 -13.30 13.98
N GLY A 125 0.85 -12.33 13.13
CA GLY A 125 0.09 -11.08 13.12
C GLY A 125 0.71 -9.94 13.94
N ILE A 126 1.93 -10.10 14.45
CA ILE A 126 2.61 -9.01 15.18
C ILE A 126 3.01 -7.90 14.21
N THR A 127 2.60 -6.68 14.50
CA THR A 127 2.94 -5.52 13.69
C THR A 127 4.40 -5.08 13.91
N LYS A 128 5.13 -4.87 12.82
CA LYS A 128 6.48 -4.31 12.81
C LYS A 128 6.54 -3.18 11.81
N ARG A 129 6.40 -1.94 12.31
CA ARG A 129 6.51 -0.74 11.47
C ARG A 129 7.90 -0.65 10.87
N MET A 130 7.94 -0.19 9.63
CA MET A 130 9.17 0.02 8.89
C MET A 130 9.63 1.47 9.00
N ASP A 131 10.93 1.69 8.81
CA ASP A 131 11.50 3.02 8.66
C ASP A 131 11.46 3.42 7.18
N LEU A 132 10.82 4.54 6.90
CA LEU A 132 10.79 5.15 5.56
C LEU A 132 12.07 5.95 5.34
N GLN A 133 12.76 5.70 4.21
CA GLN A 133 13.99 6.38 3.81
C GLN A 133 13.95 6.66 2.30
N GLY A 134 13.51 7.88 1.93
CA GLY A 134 13.31 8.24 0.52
C GLY A 134 12.35 7.26 -0.17
N THR A 135 12.84 6.62 -1.23
CA THR A 135 12.09 5.62 -2.03
C THR A 135 12.16 4.20 -1.45
N THR A 136 12.62 4.02 -0.22
CA THR A 136 12.73 2.70 0.39
C THR A 136 12.08 2.64 1.77
N ALA A 137 11.58 1.45 2.14
CA ALA A 137 11.09 1.16 3.48
C ALA A 137 11.88 -0.02 4.07
N ARG A 138 12.51 0.18 5.25
CA ARG A 138 13.33 -0.84 5.90
C ARG A 138 12.66 -1.40 7.16
N CYS A 139 12.60 -2.72 7.26
CA CYS A 139 12.16 -3.42 8.45
C CYS A 139 13.35 -3.73 9.36
N ARG A 140 13.35 -3.20 10.59
CA ARG A 140 14.38 -3.54 11.59
C ARG A 140 14.24 -4.95 12.16
N GLY A 141 13.06 -5.56 12.03
CA GLY A 141 12.80 -6.90 12.58
C GLY A 141 13.46 -8.01 11.75
N CYS A 142 13.35 -7.95 10.42
CA CYS A 142 13.90 -8.96 9.51
C CYS A 142 14.98 -8.42 8.56
N ASN A 143 15.37 -7.15 8.69
CA ASN A 143 16.35 -6.45 7.87
C ASN A 143 16.04 -6.38 6.36
N ARG A 144 14.83 -6.74 5.93
CA ARG A 144 14.40 -6.54 4.54
C ARG A 144 14.24 -5.05 4.25
N THR A 145 14.64 -4.67 3.04
CA THR A 145 14.37 -3.35 2.47
C THR A 145 13.46 -3.52 1.27
N TYR A 146 12.45 -2.69 1.19
CA TYR A 146 11.45 -2.69 0.13
C TYR A 146 11.64 -1.48 -0.75
N ASP A 147 11.54 -1.67 -2.06
CA ASP A 147 11.62 -0.62 -3.06
C ASP A 147 10.21 -0.08 -3.36
N LEU A 148 9.96 1.17 -3.03
CA LEU A 148 8.66 1.80 -3.22
C LEU A 148 8.44 2.22 -4.68
N ASP A 149 9.51 2.57 -5.40
CA ASP A 149 9.48 2.81 -6.85
C ASP A 149 9.21 1.50 -7.61
N GLY A 150 9.71 0.37 -7.13
CA GLY A 150 9.44 -0.97 -7.61
C GLY A 150 8.18 -1.61 -7.04
N MET A 151 7.16 -0.84 -6.69
CA MET A 151 5.86 -1.31 -6.20
C MET A 151 5.93 -2.15 -4.92
N GLY A 152 6.88 -1.86 -4.05
CA GLY A 152 6.99 -2.47 -2.73
C GLY A 152 7.62 -3.87 -2.73
N ILE A 153 8.35 -4.26 -3.76
CA ILE A 153 9.09 -5.52 -3.78
C ILE A 153 10.30 -5.47 -2.83
N VAL A 154 10.73 -6.64 -2.35
CA VAL A 154 11.96 -6.74 -1.55
C VAL A 154 13.15 -6.47 -2.45
N SER A 155 13.92 -5.41 -2.15
CA SER A 155 15.14 -5.02 -2.88
C SER A 155 16.43 -5.46 -2.19
N LYS A 156 16.40 -5.66 -0.86
CA LYS A 156 17.56 -6.14 -0.08
C LYS A 156 17.09 -7.05 1.05
N GLY A 157 17.94 -8.03 1.40
CA GLY A 157 17.66 -9.03 2.41
C GLY A 157 17.13 -10.33 1.80
N GLU A 158 16.56 -11.18 2.63
CA GLU A 158 15.95 -12.43 2.19
C GLU A 158 14.72 -12.16 1.32
N SER A 159 14.52 -12.93 0.24
CA SER A 159 13.33 -12.85 -0.60
C SER A 159 12.05 -13.03 0.23
N GLY A 160 10.95 -12.50 -0.26
CA GLY A 160 9.69 -12.62 0.45
C GLY A 160 8.55 -11.86 -0.23
N ARG A 161 7.43 -11.77 0.48
CA ARG A 161 6.25 -11.08 0.01
C ARG A 161 6.51 -9.57 -0.15
N PRO A 162 6.00 -8.94 -1.23
CA PRO A 162 5.99 -7.49 -1.37
C PRO A 162 5.08 -6.83 -0.33
N LEU A 163 5.17 -5.51 -0.20
CA LEU A 163 4.33 -4.73 0.70
C LEU A 163 2.84 -4.95 0.44
N PHE A 164 2.05 -4.94 1.50
CA PHE A 164 0.59 -4.88 1.38
C PHE A 164 0.20 -3.57 0.72
N ARG A 165 -0.53 -3.64 -0.38
CA ARG A 165 -0.95 -2.49 -1.18
C ARG A 165 -2.43 -2.18 -0.97
N TYR A 166 -2.76 -0.90 -0.92
CA TYR A 166 -4.11 -0.37 -0.79
C TYR A 166 -4.54 0.39 -2.04
N ARG A 167 -5.84 0.42 -2.30
CA ARG A 167 -6.39 1.29 -3.34
C ARG A 167 -6.32 2.73 -2.88
N VAL A 168 -5.82 3.59 -3.76
CA VAL A 168 -5.72 5.02 -3.52
C VAL A 168 -6.18 5.78 -4.75
N SER A 169 -6.88 6.88 -4.55
CA SER A 169 -7.26 7.85 -5.57
C SER A 169 -6.83 9.23 -5.14
N TYR A 170 -6.18 9.94 -6.03
CA TYR A 170 -5.78 11.32 -5.84
C TYR A 170 -6.31 12.16 -7.00
N VAL A 171 -7.26 13.05 -6.73
CA VAL A 171 -7.93 13.87 -7.75
C VAL A 171 -8.07 15.31 -7.24
N GLY A 172 -7.53 16.23 -7.99
CA GLY A 172 -7.47 17.64 -7.57
C GLY A 172 -6.63 17.81 -6.31
N SER A 173 -7.27 18.15 -5.19
CA SER A 173 -6.63 18.26 -3.87
C SER A 173 -7.05 17.15 -2.91
N ALA A 174 -7.95 16.26 -3.32
CA ALA A 174 -8.49 15.23 -2.46
C ALA A 174 -7.74 13.89 -2.64
N LEU A 175 -7.39 13.27 -1.51
CA LEU A 175 -6.81 11.94 -1.46
C LEU A 175 -7.76 10.99 -0.71
N VAL A 176 -8.04 9.86 -1.33
CA VAL A 176 -8.86 8.79 -0.76
C VAL A 176 -8.08 7.49 -0.77
N VAL A 177 -7.87 6.90 0.39
CA VAL A 177 -7.47 5.49 0.53
C VAL A 177 -8.69 4.71 0.96
N ALA A 178 -9.08 3.70 0.21
CA ALA A 178 -10.23 2.87 0.54
C ALA A 178 -9.94 1.41 0.18
N ASN A 179 -9.89 0.59 1.20
CA ASN A 179 -9.84 -0.86 1.06
C ASN A 179 -10.89 -1.45 1.99
N ARG A 180 -11.63 -2.42 1.49
CA ARG A 180 -12.75 -2.99 2.25
C ARG A 180 -12.27 -3.78 3.44
#